data_0eedf066c4babda4faeb4ba5b5182cca
#
_entry.id   0eedf066c4babda4faeb4ba5b5182cca
#
_cell.length_a   1.000
_cell.length_b   1.000
_cell.length_c   1.000
_cell.angle_alpha   90.00
_cell.angle_beta   90.00
_cell.angle_gamma   90.00
#
_symmetry.space_group_name_H-M   'P 1'
#
loop_
_entity.id
_entity.type
_entity.pdbx_description
1 polymer ?
#
loop_
_entity_poly.entity_id
_entity_poly.type
_entity_poly.pdbx_seq_one_letter_code
_entity_poly.pdbx_strand_id
1 'polypeptide(L)'
;MTWFSQTIRRLFGASPVHEAAGRGRRSLAWMPGNPGAVAAMLATSAELRGKSRDLVRRNAWAQAGIEAFVANAVGTGIKPQSLSGDERFKAEVQALWRDWVEEADAAGQTDFYGLQSLACRAMLEGGECLIRLRSRRLEDGLSVPLQLQLLEPEHLPISLNADLPSGNVVRSGIEFDNMGRRVAYHLYRSHPEDGRLAPMSGQGGIDTVRIDAKEIIHLFRVLRPGQVRGEPWLSRALVKLNELDQYDDAELVRKKTAAMFAGFVTRQNPEDNL
;
A
#
# COMPACT_ATOMS: atom_id res chain seq x y z
N MET A 1 -56.00 18.17 23.55
CA MET A 1 -55.21 16.93 23.23
C MET A 1 -54.00 17.15 22.31
N THR A 2 -53.55 18.39 22.06
CA THR A 2 -52.53 18.71 21.04
C THR A 2 -51.16 19.16 21.60
N TRP A 3 -51.09 19.53 22.87
CA TRP A 3 -49.83 20.04 23.47
C TRP A 3 -48.89 18.88 23.90
N PHE A 4 -49.41 17.80 24.41
CA PHE A 4 -48.64 16.64 24.86
C PHE A 4 -47.99 15.87 23.70
N SER A 5 -48.59 15.85 22.53
CA SER A 5 -48.05 15.17 21.34
C SER A 5 -46.86 15.94 20.70
N GLN A 6 -46.86 17.28 20.82
CA GLN A 6 -45.77 18.10 20.29
C GLN A 6 -44.52 18.06 21.19
N THR A 7 -44.69 17.94 22.52
CA THR A 7 -43.57 17.84 23.47
C THR A 7 -42.90 16.50 23.38
N ILE A 8 -43.62 15.38 23.16
CA ILE A 8 -43.06 14.07 22.95
C ILE A 8 -42.28 13.97 21.63
N ARG A 9 -42.76 14.62 20.55
CA ARG A 9 -42.02 14.71 19.28
C ARG A 9 -40.71 15.50 19.40
N ARG A 10 -40.59 16.47 20.31
CA ARG A 10 -39.34 17.21 20.57
C ARG A 10 -38.34 16.42 21.42
N LEU A 11 -38.83 15.52 22.28
CA LEU A 11 -37.98 14.63 23.10
C LEU A 11 -37.45 13.40 22.33
N PHE A 12 -38.19 12.94 21.35
CA PHE A 12 -37.81 11.75 20.54
C PHE A 12 -37.38 12.12 19.11
N GLY A 13 -36.76 13.23 18.84
CA GLY A 13 -36.22 13.66 17.57
C GLY A 13 -36.81 12.95 16.32
N ALA A 14 -36.98 13.59 15.20
CA ALA A 14 -37.44 12.94 13.97
C ALA A 14 -36.58 11.69 13.72
N SER A 15 -37.23 10.53 13.60
CA SER A 15 -36.52 9.28 13.23
C SER A 15 -35.70 9.56 11.96
N PRO A 16 -34.40 9.26 11.94
CA PRO A 16 -33.58 9.53 10.79
C PRO A 16 -34.13 8.75 9.60
N VAL A 17 -34.16 9.39 8.44
CA VAL A 17 -34.65 8.78 7.19
C VAL A 17 -33.87 7.49 6.84
N HIS A 18 -32.62 7.42 7.30
CA HIS A 18 -31.77 6.23 7.15
C HIS A 18 -31.52 5.57 8.53
N GLU A 19 -31.85 4.30 8.67
CA GLU A 19 -31.63 3.51 9.89
C GLU A 19 -30.18 3.59 10.39
N ALA A 20 -29.22 3.58 9.47
CA ALA A 20 -27.78 3.67 9.81
C ALA A 20 -27.37 5.01 10.48
N ALA A 21 -28.13 6.08 10.27
CA ALA A 21 -27.90 7.35 10.94
C ALA A 21 -28.62 7.44 12.30
N GLY A 22 -29.44 6.46 12.65
CA GLY A 22 -30.16 6.37 13.91
C GLY A 22 -29.32 5.73 15.02
N ARG A 23 -29.76 5.93 16.27
CA ARG A 23 -29.23 5.27 17.46
C ARG A 23 -30.09 4.07 17.87
N GLY A 24 -30.59 3.29 16.91
CA GLY A 24 -31.35 2.08 17.15
C GLY A 24 -30.48 0.93 17.66
N ARG A 25 -31.08 -0.16 18.16
CA ARG A 25 -30.36 -1.33 18.72
C ARG A 25 -29.26 -1.87 17.78
N ARG A 26 -29.47 -1.84 16.47
CA ARG A 26 -28.55 -2.36 15.45
C ARG A 26 -27.38 -1.40 15.14
N SER A 27 -27.54 -0.10 15.37
CA SER A 27 -26.54 0.94 15.09
C SER A 27 -25.91 1.52 16.35
N LEU A 28 -26.40 1.19 17.56
CA LEU A 28 -25.98 1.81 18.82
C LEU A 28 -24.48 1.63 19.11
N ALA A 29 -23.92 0.46 18.82
CA ALA A 29 -22.50 0.17 19.00
C ALA A 29 -21.63 0.58 17.80
N TRP A 30 -22.24 1.01 16.71
CA TRP A 30 -21.52 1.41 15.51
C TRP A 30 -21.41 2.93 15.45
N MET A 31 -20.39 3.46 16.13
CA MET A 31 -20.09 4.90 16.20
C MET A 31 -18.77 5.20 15.50
N PRO A 32 -18.71 5.18 14.17
CA PRO A 32 -17.48 5.49 13.45
C PRO A 32 -17.14 6.99 13.62
N GLY A 33 -15.87 7.29 13.85
CA GLY A 33 -15.36 8.64 13.68
C GLY A 33 -15.51 9.09 12.22
N ASN A 34 -15.54 10.39 12.00
CA ASN A 34 -15.53 10.96 10.64
C ASN A 34 -14.25 11.80 10.39
N PRO A 35 -13.06 11.19 10.45
CA PRO A 35 -11.82 11.89 10.18
C PRO A 35 -11.70 12.23 8.68
N GLY A 36 -10.99 13.32 8.38
CA GLY A 36 -10.61 13.63 7.00
C GLY A 36 -9.80 12.48 6.36
N ALA A 37 -9.77 12.42 5.02
CA ALA A 37 -9.10 11.34 4.28
C ALA A 37 -7.63 11.13 4.70
N VAL A 38 -6.91 12.22 4.94
CA VAL A 38 -5.50 12.21 5.37
C VAL A 38 -5.36 11.67 6.80
N ALA A 39 -6.12 12.21 7.75
CA ALA A 39 -6.03 11.83 9.16
C ALA A 39 -6.40 10.38 9.40
N ALA A 40 -7.46 9.87 8.73
CA ALA A 40 -7.88 8.49 8.84
C ALA A 40 -6.79 7.51 8.39
N MET A 41 -6.04 7.88 7.37
CA MET A 41 -5.02 7.02 6.76
C MET A 41 -3.70 7.06 7.54
N LEU A 42 -3.24 8.25 7.94
CA LEU A 42 -1.92 8.42 8.57
C LEU A 42 -1.81 7.72 9.92
N ALA A 43 -2.89 7.68 10.70
CA ALA A 43 -2.88 7.09 12.04
C ALA A 43 -2.54 5.59 12.04
N THR A 44 -2.83 4.87 10.96
CA THR A 44 -2.71 3.41 10.89
C THR A 44 -1.85 2.88 9.75
N SER A 45 -1.35 3.75 8.87
CA SER A 45 -0.72 3.33 7.61
C SER A 45 0.55 2.48 7.81
N ALA A 46 1.43 2.85 8.74
CA ALA A 46 2.65 2.10 9.01
C ALA A 46 2.35 0.68 9.53
N GLU A 47 1.41 0.58 10.48
CA GLU A 47 1.00 -0.71 11.03
C GLU A 47 0.31 -1.59 9.97
N LEU A 48 -0.56 -1.01 9.15
CA LEU A 48 -1.23 -1.74 8.06
C LEU A 48 -0.23 -2.25 7.03
N ARG A 49 0.79 -1.46 6.67
CA ARG A 49 1.86 -1.91 5.77
C ARG A 49 2.66 -3.05 6.35
N GLY A 50 3.10 -2.92 7.62
CA GLY A 50 3.82 -3.99 8.31
C GLY A 50 3.04 -5.29 8.32
N LYS A 51 1.76 -5.24 8.73
CA LYS A 51 0.86 -6.40 8.73
C LYS A 51 0.61 -6.97 7.34
N SER A 52 0.46 -6.10 6.31
CA SER A 52 0.25 -6.54 4.94
C SER A 52 1.46 -7.30 4.40
N ARG A 53 2.66 -6.76 4.54
CA ARG A 53 3.90 -7.42 4.11
C ARG A 53 4.18 -8.71 4.89
N ASP A 54 3.94 -8.71 6.19
CA ASP A 54 4.09 -9.92 7.01
C ASP A 54 3.13 -11.00 6.55
N LEU A 55 1.87 -10.66 6.31
CA LEU A 55 0.87 -11.60 5.84
C LEU A 55 1.24 -12.18 4.46
N VAL A 56 1.67 -11.34 3.51
CA VAL A 56 2.08 -11.80 2.18
C VAL A 56 3.29 -12.75 2.25
N ARG A 57 4.23 -12.53 3.19
CA ARG A 57 5.40 -13.41 3.36
C ARG A 57 5.05 -14.80 3.90
N ARG A 58 4.07 -14.92 4.77
CA ARG A 58 3.80 -16.18 5.51
C ARG A 58 2.49 -16.87 5.13
N ASN A 59 1.56 -16.18 4.49
CA ASN A 59 0.26 -16.72 4.11
C ASN A 59 0.20 -16.97 2.60
N ALA A 60 0.08 -18.23 2.20
CA ALA A 60 0.07 -18.63 0.80
C ALA A 60 -1.09 -18.04 -0.01
N TRP A 61 -2.26 -17.86 0.61
CA TRP A 61 -3.43 -17.27 -0.04
C TRP A 61 -3.22 -15.79 -0.35
N ALA A 62 -2.65 -15.04 0.62
CA ALA A 62 -2.34 -13.63 0.42
C ALA A 62 -1.29 -13.45 -0.69
N GLN A 63 -0.22 -14.26 -0.67
CA GLN A 63 0.81 -14.26 -1.70
C GLN A 63 0.21 -14.58 -3.07
N ALA A 64 -0.54 -15.69 -3.18
CA ALA A 64 -1.16 -16.10 -4.45
C ALA A 64 -2.10 -15.02 -5.00
N GLY A 65 -2.84 -14.31 -4.15
CA GLY A 65 -3.70 -13.20 -4.55
C GLY A 65 -2.92 -12.03 -5.15
N ILE A 66 -1.81 -11.63 -4.52
CA ILE A 66 -0.92 -10.58 -5.04
C ILE A 66 -0.30 -11.00 -6.37
N GLU A 67 0.27 -12.23 -6.45
CA GLU A 67 0.89 -12.74 -7.68
C GLU A 67 -0.12 -12.83 -8.83
N ALA A 68 -1.32 -13.34 -8.57
CA ALA A 68 -2.38 -13.40 -9.57
C ALA A 68 -2.76 -12.00 -10.08
N PHE A 69 -2.83 -11.01 -9.18
CA PHE A 69 -3.12 -9.64 -9.60
C PHE A 69 -2.02 -9.07 -10.48
N VAL A 70 -0.75 -9.17 -10.06
CA VAL A 70 0.40 -8.69 -10.84
C VAL A 70 0.46 -9.37 -12.20
N ALA A 71 0.31 -10.70 -12.24
CA ALA A 71 0.32 -11.47 -13.48
C ALA A 71 -0.79 -11.07 -14.46
N ASN A 72 -1.97 -10.70 -13.96
CA ASN A 72 -3.09 -10.27 -14.81
C ASN A 72 -3.05 -8.79 -15.18
N ALA A 73 -2.53 -7.93 -14.31
CA ALA A 73 -2.48 -6.48 -14.54
C ALA A 73 -1.28 -6.06 -15.41
N VAL A 74 -0.13 -6.67 -15.18
CA VAL A 74 1.14 -6.35 -15.86
C VAL A 74 1.50 -7.43 -16.89
N GLY A 75 1.33 -8.72 -16.52
CA GLY A 75 1.68 -9.85 -17.38
C GLY A 75 3.15 -9.83 -17.81
N THR A 76 3.40 -9.84 -19.11
CA THR A 76 4.74 -9.73 -19.70
C THR A 76 5.22 -8.29 -19.88
N GLY A 77 4.55 -7.34 -19.24
CA GLY A 77 4.85 -5.90 -19.30
C GLY A 77 3.96 -5.13 -20.27
N ILE A 78 3.67 -3.89 -19.90
CA ILE A 78 2.90 -2.93 -20.71
C ILE A 78 3.86 -2.31 -21.71
N LYS A 79 3.68 -2.64 -23.00
CA LYS A 79 4.57 -2.25 -24.08
C LYS A 79 4.02 -1.05 -24.84
N PRO A 80 4.72 0.10 -24.88
CA PRO A 80 4.32 1.24 -25.71
C PRO A 80 4.59 0.95 -27.18
N GLN A 81 3.83 1.61 -28.05
CA GLN A 81 4.04 1.61 -29.48
C GLN A 81 4.02 3.04 -30.01
N SER A 82 4.94 3.36 -30.92
CA SER A 82 4.92 4.65 -31.62
C SER A 82 3.77 4.70 -32.61
N LEU A 83 3.00 5.78 -32.54
CA LEU A 83 1.92 6.08 -33.49
C LEU A 83 2.38 7.06 -34.62
N SER A 84 3.68 7.28 -34.75
CA SER A 84 4.23 8.13 -35.84
C SER A 84 3.88 7.55 -37.19
N GLY A 85 3.53 8.43 -38.15
CA GLY A 85 3.35 8.07 -39.57
C GLY A 85 4.67 7.89 -40.33
N ASP A 86 5.80 8.29 -39.73
CA ASP A 86 7.14 8.10 -40.32
C ASP A 86 7.70 6.74 -39.83
N GLU A 87 7.76 5.78 -40.74
CA GLU A 87 8.22 4.42 -40.43
C GLU A 87 9.71 4.39 -40.07
N ARG A 88 10.55 5.28 -40.56
CA ARG A 88 11.97 5.37 -40.20
C ARG A 88 12.10 5.85 -38.76
N PHE A 89 11.46 6.94 -38.41
CA PHE A 89 11.45 7.47 -37.05
C PHE A 89 10.88 6.46 -36.06
N LYS A 90 9.80 5.76 -36.42
CA LYS A 90 9.18 4.70 -35.63
C LYS A 90 10.16 3.56 -35.36
N ALA A 91 10.93 3.13 -36.36
CA ALA A 91 11.93 2.07 -36.22
C ALA A 91 13.09 2.51 -35.28
N GLU A 92 13.56 3.76 -35.42
CA GLU A 92 14.60 4.34 -34.56
C GLU A 92 14.15 4.42 -33.10
N VAL A 93 12.95 4.95 -32.85
CA VAL A 93 12.37 5.01 -31.49
C VAL A 93 12.20 3.61 -30.90
N GLN A 94 11.76 2.64 -31.69
CA GLN A 94 11.57 1.27 -31.23
C GLN A 94 12.90 0.55 -30.93
N ALA A 95 13.96 0.90 -31.64
CA ALA A 95 15.31 0.39 -31.35
C ALA A 95 15.82 0.97 -30.02
N LEU A 96 15.79 2.30 -29.85
CA LEU A 96 16.16 2.96 -28.60
C LEU A 96 15.36 2.46 -27.41
N TRP A 97 14.06 2.21 -27.61
CA TRP A 97 13.20 1.64 -26.56
C TRP A 97 13.67 0.26 -26.12
N ARG A 98 14.04 -0.63 -27.04
CA ARG A 98 14.53 -1.97 -26.70
C ARG A 98 15.83 -1.92 -25.92
N ASP A 99 16.77 -1.05 -26.32
CA ASP A 99 18.03 -0.89 -25.64
C ASP A 99 17.82 -0.29 -24.24
N TRP A 100 16.97 0.74 -24.13
CA TRP A 100 16.67 1.37 -22.84
C TRP A 100 15.91 0.45 -21.87
N VAL A 101 15.07 -0.46 -22.35
CA VAL A 101 14.34 -1.42 -21.48
C VAL A 101 15.29 -2.19 -20.58
N GLU A 102 16.42 -2.66 -21.11
CA GLU A 102 17.42 -3.43 -20.37
C GLU A 102 18.22 -2.57 -19.37
N GLU A 103 18.32 -1.26 -19.62
CA GLU A 103 19.10 -0.30 -18.82
C GLU A 103 18.24 0.51 -17.85
N ALA A 104 16.92 0.34 -17.88
CA ALA A 104 15.98 1.20 -17.19
C ALA A 104 16.08 1.20 -15.67
N ASP A 105 16.51 0.08 -15.07
CA ASP A 105 16.60 -0.04 -13.62
C ASP A 105 17.87 0.63 -13.06
N ALA A 106 17.68 1.64 -12.20
CA ALA A 106 18.80 2.31 -11.52
C ALA A 106 19.54 1.42 -10.53
N ALA A 107 18.92 0.33 -10.06
CA ALA A 107 19.55 -0.67 -9.20
C ALA A 107 20.21 -1.82 -10.02
N GLY A 108 19.92 -1.92 -11.31
CA GLY A 108 20.48 -2.94 -12.20
C GLY A 108 20.06 -4.37 -11.87
N GLN A 109 18.90 -4.54 -11.27
CA GLN A 109 18.41 -5.87 -10.84
C GLN A 109 17.44 -6.50 -11.85
N THR A 110 16.74 -5.67 -12.62
CA THR A 110 15.70 -6.14 -13.55
C THR A 110 15.58 -5.17 -14.74
N ASP A 111 14.79 -5.57 -15.72
CA ASP A 111 14.44 -4.73 -16.87
C ASP A 111 13.23 -3.81 -16.56
N PHE A 112 12.83 -2.98 -17.52
CA PHE A 112 11.68 -2.10 -17.38
C PHE A 112 10.37 -2.85 -17.08
N TYR A 113 10.18 -4.04 -17.62
CA TYR A 113 8.96 -4.82 -17.42
C TYR A 113 8.93 -5.47 -16.03
N GLY A 114 10.10 -5.89 -15.53
CA GLY A 114 10.26 -6.31 -14.15
C GLY A 114 10.02 -5.16 -13.16
N LEU A 115 10.47 -3.92 -13.50
CA LEU A 115 10.13 -2.73 -12.69
C LEU A 115 8.63 -2.47 -12.64
N GLN A 116 7.88 -2.67 -13.74
CA GLN A 116 6.41 -2.53 -13.72
C GLN A 116 5.77 -3.54 -12.76
N SER A 117 6.21 -4.79 -12.82
CA SER A 117 5.72 -5.85 -11.94
C SER A 117 6.04 -5.56 -10.48
N LEU A 118 7.26 -5.11 -10.20
CA LEU A 118 7.71 -4.74 -8.86
C LEU A 118 6.96 -3.53 -8.32
N ALA A 119 6.72 -2.49 -9.14
CA ALA A 119 5.95 -1.31 -8.76
C ALA A 119 4.49 -1.66 -8.45
N CYS A 120 3.88 -2.52 -9.27
CA CYS A 120 2.53 -3.02 -9.04
C CYS A 120 2.45 -3.79 -7.72
N ARG A 121 3.38 -4.72 -7.46
CA ARG A 121 3.48 -5.48 -6.22
C ARG A 121 3.66 -4.55 -5.01
N ALA A 122 4.59 -3.61 -5.06
CA ALA A 122 4.85 -2.66 -3.99
C ALA A 122 3.61 -1.81 -3.66
N MET A 123 2.85 -1.39 -4.68
CA MET A 123 1.58 -0.68 -4.51
C MET A 123 0.52 -1.55 -3.82
N LEU A 124 0.43 -2.83 -4.16
CA LEU A 124 -0.55 -3.75 -3.55
C LEU A 124 -0.21 -4.04 -2.09
N GLU A 125 1.03 -4.38 -1.80
CA GLU A 125 1.52 -4.76 -0.48
C GLU A 125 1.70 -3.56 0.46
N GLY A 126 2.36 -2.50 -0.03
CA GLY A 126 2.69 -1.30 0.74
C GLY A 126 1.65 -0.20 0.67
N GLY A 127 0.71 -0.30 -0.30
CA GLY A 127 -0.33 0.71 -0.54
C GLY A 127 0.07 1.76 -1.55
N GLU A 128 1.35 2.01 -1.72
CA GLU A 128 1.91 3.00 -2.65
C GLU A 128 3.32 2.61 -3.06
N CYS A 129 3.78 3.13 -4.18
CA CYS A 129 5.14 3.00 -4.67
C CYS A 129 5.59 4.36 -5.24
N LEU A 130 6.82 4.75 -4.96
CA LEU A 130 7.42 5.95 -5.51
C LEU A 130 8.42 5.54 -6.60
N ILE A 131 8.25 6.06 -7.79
CA ILE A 131 9.14 5.82 -8.91
C ILE A 131 9.87 7.12 -9.20
N ARG A 132 11.18 7.15 -8.93
CA ARG A 132 12.01 8.31 -9.16
C ARG A 132 12.63 8.23 -10.55
N LEU A 133 12.45 9.27 -11.35
CA LEU A 133 13.12 9.49 -12.61
C LEU A 133 14.54 10.00 -12.33
N ARG A 134 15.56 9.21 -12.70
CA ARG A 134 16.97 9.51 -12.47
C ARG A 134 17.60 9.92 -13.78
N SER A 135 17.69 11.23 -14.01
CA SER A 135 18.52 11.74 -15.12
C SER A 135 19.96 11.32 -14.94
N ARG A 136 20.56 10.80 -16.00
CA ARG A 136 21.96 10.36 -16.05
C ARG A 136 22.77 11.28 -16.97
N ARG A 137 24.07 11.19 -16.88
CA ARG A 137 24.96 11.94 -17.78
C ARG A 137 25.10 11.18 -19.08
N LEU A 138 25.32 11.89 -20.18
CA LEU A 138 25.63 11.25 -21.48
C LEU A 138 26.88 10.39 -21.43
N GLU A 139 27.83 10.75 -20.53
CA GLU A 139 29.10 10.04 -20.29
C GLU A 139 28.91 8.69 -19.59
N ASP A 140 27.74 8.45 -18.97
CA ASP A 140 27.45 7.19 -18.28
C ASP A 140 27.22 6.04 -19.28
N GLY A 141 27.19 6.30 -20.59
CA GLY A 141 27.18 5.30 -21.66
C GLY A 141 25.83 4.58 -21.87
N LEU A 142 24.75 5.13 -21.33
CA LEU A 142 23.41 4.59 -21.50
C LEU A 142 22.82 4.99 -22.85
N SER A 143 22.00 4.13 -23.45
CA SER A 143 21.29 4.40 -24.70
C SER A 143 20.36 5.62 -24.60
N VAL A 144 19.70 5.77 -23.43
CA VAL A 144 18.94 6.96 -23.04
C VAL A 144 19.40 7.36 -21.65
N PRO A 145 19.76 8.65 -21.39
CA PRO A 145 20.29 9.11 -20.11
C PRO A 145 19.20 9.24 -19.03
N LEU A 146 18.41 8.19 -18.85
CA LEU A 146 17.31 8.10 -17.89
C LEU A 146 17.24 6.70 -17.30
N GLN A 147 17.20 6.62 -16.00
CA GLN A 147 16.90 5.39 -15.27
C GLN A 147 15.76 5.62 -14.27
N LEU A 148 15.11 4.54 -13.87
CA LEU A 148 14.03 4.53 -12.90
C LEU A 148 14.53 3.90 -11.59
N GLN A 149 14.20 4.54 -10.49
CA GLN A 149 14.47 4.02 -9.15
C GLN A 149 13.14 3.82 -8.42
N LEU A 150 12.84 2.58 -8.07
CA LEU A 150 11.70 2.27 -7.22
C LEU A 150 12.08 2.51 -5.76
N LEU A 151 11.18 3.15 -5.04
CA LEU A 151 11.34 3.45 -3.62
C LEU A 151 10.07 3.03 -2.86
N GLU A 152 10.29 2.42 -1.72
CA GLU A 152 9.22 2.04 -0.81
C GLU A 152 8.56 3.27 -0.13
N PRO A 153 7.32 3.15 0.32
CA PRO A 153 6.58 4.22 0.99
C PRO A 153 7.30 4.84 2.18
N GLU A 154 8.15 4.08 2.86
CA GLU A 154 8.92 4.49 4.03
C GLU A 154 9.95 5.58 3.72
N HIS A 155 10.42 5.66 2.48
CA HIS A 155 11.27 6.78 2.06
C HIS A 155 10.59 8.14 2.16
N LEU A 156 9.26 8.18 2.21
CA LEU A 156 8.47 9.40 2.32
C LEU A 156 7.93 9.55 3.76
N PRO A 157 8.56 10.40 4.61
CA PRO A 157 8.23 10.49 6.04
C PRO A 157 6.81 11.00 6.27
N ILE A 158 5.97 10.15 6.86
CA ILE A 158 4.59 10.50 7.22
C ILE A 158 4.54 11.61 8.28
N SER A 159 5.51 11.64 9.19
CA SER A 159 5.60 12.60 10.28
C SER A 159 6.02 13.99 9.84
N LEU A 160 6.60 14.15 8.63
CA LEU A 160 7.07 15.45 8.16
C LEU A 160 5.89 16.33 7.71
N ASN A 161 5.56 17.29 8.56
CA ASN A 161 4.57 18.31 8.29
C ASN A 161 5.19 19.68 8.67
N ALA A 162 5.15 20.63 7.74
CA ALA A 162 5.75 21.96 7.95
C ALA A 162 5.05 22.99 7.06
N ASP A 163 5.00 24.21 7.52
CA ASP A 163 4.67 25.37 6.71
C ASP A 163 5.98 26.06 6.33
N LEU A 164 6.23 26.21 5.04
CA LEU A 164 7.51 26.72 4.53
C LEU A 164 7.48 28.25 4.37
N PRO A 165 8.62 28.93 4.50
CA PRO A 165 8.71 30.38 4.27
C PRO A 165 8.30 30.81 2.85
N SER A 166 8.34 29.91 1.89
CA SER A 166 7.87 30.12 0.51
C SER A 166 6.35 30.24 0.38
N GLY A 167 5.59 29.98 1.43
CA GLY A 167 4.13 29.86 1.40
C GLY A 167 3.64 28.45 1.03
N ASN A 168 4.53 27.55 0.66
CA ASN A 168 4.19 26.14 0.43
C ASN A 168 3.99 25.40 1.75
N VAL A 169 3.26 24.29 1.69
CA VAL A 169 2.93 23.48 2.86
C VAL A 169 3.39 22.06 2.64
N VAL A 170 4.14 21.51 3.59
CA VAL A 170 4.50 20.08 3.57
C VAL A 170 3.47 19.30 4.39
N ARG A 171 2.92 18.25 3.81
CA ARG A 171 2.02 17.32 4.48
C ARG A 171 2.46 15.89 4.17
N SER A 172 2.82 15.13 5.22
CA SER A 172 3.29 13.74 5.12
C SER A 172 4.44 13.55 4.12
N GLY A 173 5.39 14.50 4.12
CA GLY A 173 6.54 14.50 3.24
C GLY A 173 6.31 15.03 1.83
N ILE A 174 5.08 15.39 1.47
CA ILE A 174 4.73 15.96 0.16
C ILE A 174 4.55 17.46 0.31
N GLU A 175 5.22 18.23 -0.53
CA GLU A 175 5.13 19.69 -0.57
C GLU A 175 4.06 20.12 -1.58
N PHE A 176 3.15 20.96 -1.12
CA PHE A 176 2.05 21.55 -1.90
C PHE A 176 2.22 23.06 -1.99
N ASP A 177 1.91 23.61 -3.16
CA ASP A 177 1.80 25.06 -3.33
C ASP A 177 0.49 25.61 -2.75
N ASN A 178 0.34 26.91 -2.82
CA ASN A 178 -0.85 27.63 -2.35
C ASN A 178 -2.13 27.29 -3.13
N MET A 179 -2.01 26.61 -4.28
CA MET A 179 -3.12 26.10 -5.09
C MET A 179 -3.42 24.62 -4.82
N GLY A 180 -2.69 23.97 -3.89
CA GLY A 180 -2.83 22.58 -3.55
C GLY A 180 -2.19 21.60 -4.55
N ARG A 181 -1.32 22.06 -5.47
CA ARG A 181 -0.60 21.20 -6.39
C ARG A 181 0.67 20.66 -5.73
N ARG A 182 0.99 19.39 -6.00
CA ARG A 182 2.25 18.77 -5.57
C ARG A 182 3.41 19.39 -6.32
N VAL A 183 4.39 19.96 -5.61
CA VAL A 183 5.56 20.61 -6.19
C VAL A 183 6.87 19.90 -5.85
N ALA A 184 6.92 19.19 -4.72
CA ALA A 184 8.09 18.40 -4.36
C ALA A 184 7.75 17.26 -3.39
N TYR A 185 8.72 16.35 -3.23
CA TYR A 185 8.72 15.27 -2.26
C TYR A 185 9.98 15.35 -1.42
N HIS A 186 9.84 15.19 -0.10
CA HIS A 186 10.94 15.15 0.84
C HIS A 186 11.23 13.69 1.19
N LEU A 187 12.24 13.11 0.57
CA LEU A 187 12.55 11.67 0.69
C LEU A 187 13.79 11.45 1.57
N TYR A 188 13.75 10.41 2.39
CA TYR A 188 14.97 9.92 3.04
C TYR A 188 15.98 9.44 1.99
N ARG A 189 17.29 9.65 2.27
CA ARG A 189 18.36 9.20 1.38
C ARG A 189 18.49 7.69 1.31
N SER A 190 18.20 7.01 2.42
CA SER A 190 18.21 5.56 2.59
C SER A 190 16.92 5.13 3.29
N HIS A 191 16.59 3.84 3.21
CA HIS A 191 15.44 3.32 3.90
C HIS A 191 15.60 3.50 5.43
N PRO A 192 14.60 4.07 6.14
CA PRO A 192 14.76 4.44 7.55
C PRO A 192 14.98 3.24 8.48
N GLU A 193 14.55 2.04 8.08
CA GLU A 193 14.72 0.81 8.87
C GLU A 193 16.03 0.07 8.55
N ASP A 194 16.76 0.46 7.52
CA ASP A 194 18.09 -0.10 7.19
C ASP A 194 19.21 0.50 8.07
N GLY A 195 19.01 0.51 9.37
CA GLY A 195 19.77 1.25 10.37
C GLY A 195 21.27 1.07 10.39
N ARG A 196 21.85 0.17 9.57
CA ARG A 196 23.31 0.01 9.38
C ARG A 196 23.84 0.73 8.15
N LEU A 197 22.97 1.09 7.20
CA LEU A 197 23.32 1.76 5.94
C LEU A 197 22.94 3.24 5.95
N ALA A 198 22.10 3.66 6.88
CA ALA A 198 21.79 5.07 7.05
C ALA A 198 23.02 5.80 7.62
N PRO A 199 23.57 6.84 6.95
CA PRO A 199 24.58 7.67 7.55
C PRO A 199 24.00 8.26 8.84
N MET A 200 24.68 8.03 9.98
CA MET A 200 24.33 8.69 11.23
C MET A 200 24.64 10.18 11.06
N SER A 201 23.66 10.95 10.61
CA SER A 201 23.74 12.40 10.69
C SER A 201 23.64 12.77 12.16
N GLY A 202 24.72 13.26 12.74
CA GLY A 202 24.86 13.56 14.16
C GLY A 202 24.07 14.77 14.67
N GLN A 203 22.99 15.12 14.00
CA GLN A 203 22.04 16.15 14.44
C GLN A 203 20.64 15.55 14.23
N GLY A 204 19.87 15.41 15.30
CA GLY A 204 18.57 14.79 15.39
C GLY A 204 17.43 15.38 14.54
N GLY A 205 17.73 15.73 13.30
CA GLY A 205 16.79 16.19 12.28
C GLY A 205 16.47 15.08 11.29
N ILE A 206 15.28 15.13 10.70
CA ILE A 206 14.87 14.26 9.60
C ILE A 206 15.72 14.64 8.38
N ASP A 207 16.76 13.83 8.06
CA ASP A 207 17.62 14.06 6.88
C ASP A 207 16.88 13.62 5.61
N THR A 208 16.15 14.55 5.03
CA THR A 208 15.45 14.35 3.78
C THR A 208 16.04 15.20 2.66
N VAL A 209 15.96 14.67 1.44
CA VAL A 209 16.26 15.43 0.22
C VAL A 209 14.96 15.87 -0.42
N ARG A 210 14.87 17.17 -0.73
CA ARG A 210 13.78 17.71 -1.53
C ARG A 210 13.98 17.34 -3.00
N ILE A 211 13.01 16.66 -3.59
CA ILE A 211 13.01 16.24 -4.99
C ILE A 211 11.79 16.86 -5.68
N ASP A 212 11.99 17.44 -6.87
CA ASP A 212 10.90 18.04 -7.65
C ASP A 212 9.83 16.99 -7.97
N ALA A 213 8.57 17.38 -7.91
CA ALA A 213 7.45 16.48 -8.21
C ALA A 213 7.47 15.94 -9.64
N LYS A 214 8.14 16.63 -10.57
CA LYS A 214 8.32 16.15 -11.95
C LYS A 214 9.24 14.94 -12.05
N GLU A 215 10.10 14.72 -11.07
CA GLU A 215 10.99 13.58 -11.00
C GLU A 215 10.39 12.38 -10.26
N ILE A 216 9.15 12.50 -9.76
CA ILE A 216 8.51 11.44 -8.96
C ILE A 216 7.16 11.06 -9.57
N ILE A 217 7.02 9.79 -9.91
CA ILE A 217 5.71 9.18 -10.16
C ILE A 217 5.28 8.52 -8.85
N HIS A 218 4.23 9.06 -8.23
CA HIS A 218 3.66 8.52 -7.00
C HIS A 218 2.48 7.62 -7.34
N LEU A 219 2.71 6.32 -7.34
CA LEU A 219 1.75 5.30 -7.71
C LEU A 219 0.98 4.83 -6.48
N PHE A 220 -0.32 5.10 -6.41
CA PHE A 220 -1.23 4.57 -5.39
C PHE A 220 -2.68 4.65 -5.84
N ARG A 221 -3.54 3.91 -5.16
CA ARG A 221 -4.99 3.92 -5.42
C ARG A 221 -5.66 5.02 -4.62
N VAL A 222 -6.31 5.96 -5.30
CA VAL A 222 -7.14 7.00 -4.67
C VAL A 222 -8.53 6.43 -4.37
N LEU A 223 -8.90 6.38 -3.10
CA LEU A 223 -10.19 5.88 -2.62
C LEU A 223 -11.13 6.99 -2.16
N ARG A 224 -10.57 8.15 -1.79
CA ARG A 224 -11.32 9.31 -1.32
C ARG A 224 -10.74 10.61 -1.88
N PRO A 225 -11.56 11.62 -2.22
CA PRO A 225 -11.07 12.95 -2.55
C PRO A 225 -10.17 13.51 -1.42
N GLY A 226 -9.08 14.17 -1.80
CA GLY A 226 -8.12 14.73 -0.84
C GLY A 226 -7.13 13.72 -0.25
N GLN A 227 -7.17 12.47 -0.65
CA GLN A 227 -6.18 11.45 -0.27
C GLN A 227 -4.82 11.77 -0.88
N VAL A 228 -3.77 11.81 -0.06
CA VAL A 228 -2.41 12.17 -0.49
C VAL A 228 -1.44 10.98 -0.47
N ARG A 229 -1.76 9.91 0.26
CA ARG A 229 -0.95 8.70 0.42
C ARG A 229 -1.77 7.45 0.11
N GLY A 230 -1.10 6.34 -0.18
CA GLY A 230 -1.71 5.04 -0.46
C GLY A 230 -2.02 4.19 0.79
N GLU A 231 -2.92 3.22 0.63
CA GLU A 231 -3.30 2.22 1.64
C GLU A 231 -3.12 0.82 1.04
N PRO A 232 -2.52 -0.15 1.75
CA PRO A 232 -2.39 -1.52 1.28
C PRO A 232 -3.72 -2.11 0.83
N TRP A 233 -3.74 -2.78 -0.31
CA TRP A 233 -4.99 -3.30 -0.87
C TRP A 233 -5.60 -4.40 -0.02
N LEU A 234 -4.76 -5.13 0.72
CA LEU A 234 -5.19 -6.18 1.64
C LEU A 234 -5.73 -5.64 2.96
N SER A 235 -5.66 -4.33 3.25
CA SER A 235 -6.00 -3.75 4.56
C SER A 235 -7.34 -4.20 5.12
N ARG A 236 -8.35 -4.38 4.26
CA ARG A 236 -9.70 -4.85 4.66
C ARG A 236 -9.80 -6.37 4.84
N ALA A 237 -8.85 -7.12 4.30
CA ALA A 237 -8.83 -8.58 4.36
C ALA A 237 -7.82 -9.13 5.38
N LEU A 238 -6.90 -8.30 5.90
CA LEU A 238 -5.78 -8.73 6.74
C LEU A 238 -6.20 -9.63 7.91
N VAL A 239 -7.20 -9.19 8.69
CA VAL A 239 -7.68 -9.94 9.86
C VAL A 239 -8.29 -11.27 9.42
N LYS A 240 -9.13 -11.25 8.38
CA LYS A 240 -9.81 -12.45 7.88
C LYS A 240 -8.84 -13.48 7.31
N LEU A 241 -7.83 -13.05 6.56
CA LEU A 241 -6.81 -13.94 6.01
C LEU A 241 -5.95 -14.55 7.12
N ASN A 242 -5.61 -13.76 8.15
CA ASN A 242 -4.86 -14.26 9.30
C ASN A 242 -5.68 -15.27 10.13
N GLU A 243 -6.98 -15.01 10.34
CA GLU A 243 -7.89 -15.95 11.02
C GLU A 243 -8.08 -17.24 10.21
N LEU A 244 -8.18 -17.14 8.88
CA LEU A 244 -8.28 -18.29 7.99
C LEU A 244 -7.04 -19.19 8.07
N ASP A 245 -5.85 -18.60 8.08
CA ASP A 245 -4.58 -19.30 8.22
C ASP A 245 -4.54 -20.12 9.53
N GLN A 246 -4.89 -19.48 10.66
CA GLN A 246 -4.96 -20.13 11.96
C GLN A 246 -6.01 -21.25 12.00
N TYR A 247 -7.15 -21.04 11.34
CA TYR A 247 -8.21 -22.05 11.25
C TYR A 247 -7.74 -23.27 10.44
N ASP A 248 -7.11 -23.05 9.29
CA ASP A 248 -6.59 -24.13 8.43
C ASP A 248 -5.55 -24.96 9.20
N ASP A 249 -4.63 -24.32 9.93
CA ASP A 249 -3.64 -24.99 10.77
C ASP A 249 -4.30 -25.82 11.88
N ALA A 250 -5.28 -25.26 12.59
CA ALA A 250 -5.99 -25.94 13.66
C ALA A 250 -6.75 -27.18 13.13
N GLU A 251 -7.43 -27.04 12.00
CA GLU A 251 -8.13 -28.15 11.33
C GLU A 251 -7.17 -29.26 10.86
N LEU A 252 -6.02 -28.88 10.32
CA LEU A 252 -5.00 -29.80 9.91
C LEU A 252 -4.45 -30.61 11.12
N VAL A 253 -4.16 -29.93 12.23
CA VAL A 253 -3.72 -30.58 13.47
C VAL A 253 -4.83 -31.51 14.00
N ARG A 254 -6.08 -31.05 14.04
CA ARG A 254 -7.23 -31.87 14.47
C ARG A 254 -7.34 -33.15 13.65
N LYS A 255 -7.28 -33.05 12.31
CA LYS A 255 -7.36 -34.20 11.41
C LYS A 255 -6.18 -35.15 11.54
N LYS A 256 -4.95 -34.61 11.67
CA LYS A 256 -3.76 -35.42 11.92
C LYS A 256 -3.89 -36.19 13.23
N THR A 257 -4.32 -35.52 14.31
CA THR A 257 -4.51 -36.18 15.62
C THR A 257 -5.59 -37.25 15.55
N ALA A 258 -6.74 -36.95 14.92
CA ALA A 258 -7.82 -37.92 14.75
C ALA A 258 -7.38 -39.15 13.94
N ALA A 259 -6.53 -38.98 12.93
CA ALA A 259 -5.99 -40.08 12.14
C ALA A 259 -5.02 -41.00 12.94
N MET A 260 -4.48 -40.54 14.05
CA MET A 260 -3.60 -41.33 14.91
C MET A 260 -4.38 -42.22 15.90
N PHE A 261 -5.68 -41.97 16.11
CA PHE A 261 -6.53 -42.75 16.99
C PHE A 261 -7.26 -43.84 16.17
N ALA A 262 -6.87 -45.10 16.38
CA ALA A 262 -7.52 -46.26 15.74
C ALA A 262 -8.75 -46.76 16.56
N GLY A 263 -8.86 -46.45 17.82
CA GLY A 263 -9.96 -46.82 18.71
C GLY A 263 -9.60 -46.66 20.18
N PHE A 264 -10.63 -46.68 21.01
CA PHE A 264 -10.50 -46.73 22.46
C PHE A 264 -10.98 -48.09 22.97
N VAL A 265 -10.18 -48.79 23.81
CA VAL A 265 -10.60 -49.99 24.51
C VAL A 265 -10.97 -49.55 25.92
N THR A 266 -12.25 -49.63 26.28
CA THR A 266 -12.73 -49.34 27.64
C THR A 266 -13.10 -50.65 28.33
N ARG A 267 -12.64 -50.85 29.56
CA ARG A 267 -13.11 -51.92 30.42
C ARG A 267 -14.32 -51.42 31.21
N GLN A 268 -15.41 -52.16 31.14
CA GLN A 268 -16.59 -51.88 31.96
C GLN A 268 -16.45 -52.39 33.40
N ASN A 269 -15.61 -53.41 33.62
CA ASN A 269 -15.34 -53.97 34.93
C ASN A 269 -13.82 -54.12 35.15
N PRO A 270 -13.24 -53.62 36.26
CA PRO A 270 -11.82 -53.78 36.56
C PRO A 270 -11.37 -55.22 36.81
N GLU A 271 -12.31 -56.14 37.09
CA GLU A 271 -12.05 -57.53 37.43
C GLU A 271 -12.11 -58.51 36.23
N ASP A 272 -12.53 -58.05 35.06
CA ASP A 272 -12.52 -58.90 33.87
C ASP A 272 -11.09 -59.06 33.34
N ASN A 273 -10.47 -60.17 33.71
CA ASN A 273 -9.21 -60.63 33.11
C ASN A 273 -9.47 -61.15 31.68
N LEU A 274 -8.74 -60.60 30.71
CA LEU A 274 -8.62 -61.16 29.35
C LEU A 274 -7.86 -62.44 29.40
#